data_381f16255a5280824ef57b8962d48a1a
#
_entry.id   381f16255a5280824ef57b8962d48a1a
#
_cell.length_a   1.000
_cell.length_b   1.000
_cell.length_c   1.000
_cell.angle_alpha   90.00
_cell.angle_beta   90.00
_cell.angle_gamma   90.00
#
_symmetry.space_group_name_H-M   'P 1'
#
loop_
_entity.id
_entity.type
_entity.pdbx_description
1 polymer ?
#
loop_
_entity_poly.entity_id
_entity_poly.type
_entity_poly.pdbx_seq_one_letter_code
_entity_poly.pdbx_strand_id
1 'polypeptide(L)'
;EEAAIDGIPALVIDPKGDLTNLLLTFPELAAGDFEPWVQEEDARRKGLDVPAFAAAEAAKWKKGLASWGQDGERIRRLRAAASFRIFTPGSNAGEPISILATFAAPPPELVEDGELFGDRVQSTATSLLGLVGIAGDPLRSREHILVSSLLDRAWREGRSYDLAQLIADVQKPPLEKIGVLPLESFFPAKVTPSQPNA
;
A
#
# COMPACT_ATOMS: atom_id res chain seq x y z
N GLU A 1 0.58 -15.38 -13.46
CA GLU A 1 1.59 -15.61 -14.52
C GLU A 1 1.02 -15.38 -15.90
N GLU A 2 -0.13 -16.00 -16.27
CA GLU A 2 -0.75 -15.83 -17.58
C GLU A 2 -1.05 -14.36 -17.89
N ALA A 3 -1.67 -13.63 -16.97
CA ALA A 3 -1.96 -12.21 -17.15
C ALA A 3 -0.71 -11.40 -17.51
N ALA A 4 0.43 -11.69 -16.86
CA ALA A 4 1.69 -11.03 -17.16
C ALA A 4 2.22 -11.37 -18.54
N ILE A 5 2.11 -12.66 -18.95
CA ILE A 5 2.52 -13.12 -20.29
C ILE A 5 1.65 -12.49 -21.39
N ASP A 6 0.38 -12.26 -21.10
CA ASP A 6 -0.58 -11.62 -22.00
C ASP A 6 -0.52 -10.08 -21.98
N GLY A 7 0.44 -9.51 -21.23
CA GLY A 7 0.64 -8.07 -21.15
C GLY A 7 -0.42 -7.33 -20.33
N ILE A 8 -1.15 -8.03 -19.46
CA ILE A 8 -2.15 -7.45 -18.58
C ILE A 8 -1.47 -6.95 -17.30
N PRO A 9 -1.54 -5.65 -16.99
CA PRO A 9 -1.00 -5.13 -15.75
C PRO A 9 -1.72 -5.72 -14.54
N ALA A 10 -0.96 -6.11 -13.51
CA ALA A 10 -1.52 -6.67 -12.30
C ALA A 10 -0.94 -5.99 -11.05
N LEU A 11 -1.82 -5.63 -10.12
CA LEU A 11 -1.47 -5.22 -8.76
C LEU A 11 -1.80 -6.38 -7.81
N VAL A 12 -0.78 -6.85 -7.10
CA VAL A 12 -0.92 -7.98 -6.19
C VAL A 12 -0.72 -7.51 -4.75
N ILE A 13 -1.73 -7.71 -3.91
CA ILE A 13 -1.63 -7.46 -2.47
C ILE A 13 -1.28 -8.78 -1.80
N ASP A 14 -0.08 -8.84 -1.23
CA ASP A 14 0.49 -10.07 -0.64
C ASP A 14 0.84 -9.86 0.85
N PRO A 15 -0.11 -10.07 1.76
CA PRO A 15 0.13 -9.89 3.19
C PRO A 15 1.14 -10.86 3.80
N LYS A 16 1.39 -12.01 3.14
CA LYS A 16 2.33 -13.03 3.61
C LYS A 16 3.71 -12.93 2.99
N GLY A 17 3.83 -12.28 1.83
CA GLY A 17 5.08 -12.17 1.08
C GLY A 17 5.45 -13.40 0.25
N ASP A 18 4.58 -14.42 0.18
CA ASP A 18 4.87 -15.67 -0.53
C ASP A 18 4.94 -15.50 -2.04
N LEU A 19 4.19 -14.57 -2.59
CA LEU A 19 4.11 -14.32 -4.04
C LEU A 19 5.36 -13.64 -4.59
N THR A 20 6.20 -13.06 -3.75
CA THR A 20 7.51 -12.53 -4.17
C THR A 20 8.42 -13.61 -4.76
N ASN A 21 8.17 -14.87 -4.40
CA ASN A 21 8.86 -16.01 -4.99
C ASN A 21 8.62 -16.17 -6.50
N LEU A 22 7.58 -15.56 -7.07
CA LEU A 22 7.37 -15.51 -8.53
C LEU A 22 8.49 -14.77 -9.27
N LEU A 23 9.29 -13.98 -8.56
CA LEU A 23 10.46 -13.29 -9.12
C LEU A 23 11.67 -14.22 -9.26
N LEU A 24 11.68 -15.35 -8.56
CA LEU A 24 12.72 -16.39 -8.69
C LEU A 24 12.45 -17.19 -9.96
N THR A 25 12.77 -16.57 -11.09
CA THR A 25 12.58 -17.16 -12.41
C THR A 25 13.87 -17.78 -12.90
N PHE A 26 13.94 -19.11 -12.89
CA PHE A 26 15.09 -19.91 -13.29
C PHE A 26 14.78 -20.71 -14.56
N PRO A 27 14.97 -20.16 -15.75
CA PRO A 27 14.59 -20.83 -17.00
C PRO A 27 15.28 -22.18 -17.23
N GLU A 28 16.52 -22.31 -16.79
CA GLU A 28 17.29 -23.55 -16.96
C GLU A 28 16.98 -24.58 -15.87
N LEU A 29 16.37 -24.15 -14.76
CA LEU A 29 16.10 -24.97 -13.58
C LEU A 29 17.37 -25.74 -13.14
N ALA A 30 18.51 -25.06 -13.18
CA ALA A 30 19.79 -25.64 -12.79
C ALA A 30 19.97 -25.58 -11.27
N ALA A 31 20.68 -26.55 -10.68
CA ALA A 31 20.91 -26.57 -9.23
C ALA A 31 21.55 -25.26 -8.71
N GLY A 32 22.50 -24.69 -9.45
CA GLY A 32 23.19 -23.46 -9.10
C GLY A 32 22.25 -22.24 -9.01
N ASP A 33 21.10 -22.25 -9.70
CA ASP A 33 20.09 -21.18 -9.61
C ASP A 33 19.39 -21.17 -8.26
N PHE A 34 19.24 -22.37 -7.65
CA PHE A 34 18.56 -22.55 -6.36
C PHE A 34 19.50 -22.38 -5.17
N GLU A 35 20.79 -22.67 -5.34
CA GLU A 35 21.77 -22.71 -4.25
C GLU A 35 21.82 -21.43 -3.39
N PRO A 36 21.79 -20.19 -3.95
CA PRO A 36 21.79 -18.97 -3.15
C PRO A 36 20.56 -18.80 -2.25
N TRP A 37 19.48 -19.54 -2.53
CA TRP A 37 18.18 -19.41 -1.85
C TRP A 37 17.93 -20.56 -0.86
N VAL A 38 18.87 -21.51 -0.75
CA VAL A 38 18.76 -22.63 0.18
C VAL A 38 19.06 -22.15 1.60
N GLN A 39 18.13 -22.41 2.51
CA GLN A 39 18.36 -22.28 3.95
C GLN A 39 19.18 -23.49 4.42
N GLU A 40 20.36 -23.27 5.03
CA GLU A 40 21.20 -24.35 5.53
C GLU A 40 20.48 -25.30 6.51
N GLU A 41 19.57 -24.74 7.32
CA GLU A 41 18.78 -25.53 8.26
C GLU A 41 17.86 -26.53 7.55
N ASP A 42 17.28 -26.16 6.41
CA ASP A 42 16.37 -27.03 5.65
C ASP A 42 17.16 -28.17 4.99
N ALA A 43 18.36 -27.87 4.48
CA ALA A 43 19.27 -28.89 3.97
C ALA A 43 19.65 -29.87 5.08
N ARG A 44 20.07 -29.38 6.25
CA ARG A 44 20.44 -30.22 7.41
C ARG A 44 19.29 -31.10 7.90
N ARG A 45 18.07 -30.60 7.95
CA ARG A 45 16.88 -31.40 8.32
C ARG A 45 16.64 -32.57 7.40
N LYS A 46 17.06 -32.48 6.13
CA LYS A 46 16.98 -33.57 5.16
C LYS A 46 18.24 -34.41 5.07
N GLY A 47 19.27 -34.13 5.90
CA GLY A 47 20.55 -34.84 5.88
C GLY A 47 21.37 -34.58 4.63
N LEU A 48 21.17 -33.41 3.98
CA LEU A 48 21.87 -33.03 2.76
C LEU A 48 22.75 -31.79 3.01
N ASP A 49 23.79 -31.64 2.19
CA ASP A 49 24.48 -30.37 2.06
C ASP A 49 23.71 -29.39 1.14
N VAL A 50 24.10 -28.13 1.13
CA VAL A 50 23.43 -27.08 0.35
C VAL A 50 23.38 -27.39 -1.15
N PRO A 51 24.49 -27.83 -1.82
CA PRO A 51 24.43 -28.18 -3.24
C PRO A 51 23.53 -29.37 -3.55
N ALA A 52 23.57 -30.42 -2.74
CA ALA A 52 22.69 -31.57 -2.94
C ALA A 52 21.23 -31.25 -2.70
N PHE A 53 20.94 -30.40 -1.72
CA PHE A 53 19.56 -29.88 -1.50
C PHE A 53 19.09 -29.04 -2.67
N ALA A 54 19.90 -28.10 -3.17
CA ALA A 54 19.62 -27.30 -4.35
C ALA A 54 19.32 -28.16 -5.59
N ALA A 55 20.11 -29.20 -5.82
CA ALA A 55 19.88 -30.13 -6.91
C ALA A 55 18.56 -30.90 -6.77
N ALA A 56 18.23 -31.33 -5.56
CA ALA A 56 16.97 -32.01 -5.28
C ALA A 56 15.76 -31.08 -5.51
N GLU A 57 15.83 -29.81 -5.07
CA GLU A 57 14.77 -28.83 -5.30
C GLU A 57 14.65 -28.49 -6.80
N ALA A 58 15.74 -28.27 -7.52
CA ALA A 58 15.73 -28.06 -8.96
C ALA A 58 15.05 -29.22 -9.71
N ALA A 59 15.38 -30.46 -9.37
CA ALA A 59 14.75 -31.64 -9.96
C ALA A 59 13.24 -31.73 -9.63
N LYS A 60 12.86 -31.40 -8.41
CA LYS A 60 11.46 -31.36 -7.96
C LYS A 60 10.66 -30.31 -8.74
N TRP A 61 11.19 -29.09 -8.87
CA TRP A 61 10.54 -28.02 -9.64
C TRP A 61 10.44 -28.39 -11.11
N LYS A 62 11.48 -28.94 -11.71
CA LYS A 62 11.46 -29.39 -13.11
C LYS A 62 10.37 -30.44 -13.35
N LYS A 63 10.27 -31.44 -12.45
CA LYS A 63 9.23 -32.46 -12.51
C LYS A 63 7.83 -31.88 -12.29
N GLY A 64 7.69 -30.98 -11.31
CA GLY A 64 6.42 -30.32 -11.00
C GLY A 64 5.90 -29.51 -12.17
N LEU A 65 6.72 -28.66 -12.75
CA LEU A 65 6.35 -27.84 -13.92
C LEU A 65 6.01 -28.70 -15.13
N ALA A 66 6.80 -29.74 -15.42
CA ALA A 66 6.51 -30.64 -16.54
C ALA A 66 5.17 -31.35 -16.40
N SER A 67 4.71 -31.65 -15.18
CA SER A 67 3.39 -32.28 -14.95
C SER A 67 2.22 -31.37 -15.32
N TRP A 68 2.45 -30.05 -15.42
CA TRP A 68 1.49 -29.03 -15.86
C TRP A 68 1.75 -28.54 -17.28
N GLY A 69 2.61 -29.24 -18.06
CA GLY A 69 2.99 -28.83 -19.40
C GLY A 69 3.80 -27.52 -19.43
N GLN A 70 4.44 -27.16 -18.32
CA GLN A 70 5.26 -25.97 -18.21
C GLN A 70 6.75 -26.36 -18.32
N ASP A 71 7.54 -25.46 -18.89
CA ASP A 71 8.97 -25.67 -19.09
C ASP A 71 9.78 -24.36 -18.89
N GLY A 72 11.07 -24.43 -19.13
CA GLY A 72 11.94 -23.26 -19.04
C GLY A 72 11.64 -22.17 -20.05
N GLU A 73 11.08 -22.52 -21.21
CA GLU A 73 10.65 -21.53 -22.22
C GLU A 73 9.50 -20.69 -21.69
N ARG A 74 8.57 -21.30 -20.99
CA ARG A 74 7.47 -20.59 -20.33
C ARG A 74 7.99 -19.60 -19.29
N ILE A 75 9.00 -20.01 -18.51
CA ILE A 75 9.66 -19.12 -17.52
C ILE A 75 10.36 -17.94 -18.23
N ARG A 76 11.04 -18.17 -19.36
CA ARG A 76 11.65 -17.09 -20.16
C ARG A 76 10.59 -16.11 -20.66
N ARG A 77 9.45 -16.61 -21.14
CA ARG A 77 8.34 -15.76 -21.60
C ARG A 77 7.81 -14.87 -20.48
N LEU A 78 7.56 -15.44 -19.30
CA LEU A 78 7.13 -14.65 -18.12
C LEU A 78 8.13 -13.56 -17.79
N ARG A 79 9.42 -13.90 -17.74
CA ARG A 79 10.50 -12.95 -17.42
C ARG A 79 10.63 -11.82 -18.45
N ALA A 80 10.37 -12.13 -19.72
CA ALA A 80 10.44 -11.15 -20.80
C ALA A 80 9.18 -10.28 -20.91
N ALA A 81 8.01 -10.80 -20.48
CA ALA A 81 6.73 -10.16 -20.67
C ALA A 81 6.42 -9.05 -19.67
N ALA A 82 7.00 -9.08 -18.46
CA ALA A 82 6.63 -8.15 -17.40
C ALA A 82 7.84 -7.64 -16.61
N SER A 83 7.75 -6.39 -16.20
CA SER A 83 8.62 -5.79 -15.20
C SER A 83 7.93 -5.89 -13.84
N PHE A 84 8.58 -6.58 -12.90
CA PHE A 84 8.07 -6.75 -11.56
C PHE A 84 8.66 -5.72 -10.61
N ARG A 85 7.81 -5.16 -9.74
CA ARG A 85 8.25 -4.26 -8.68
C ARG A 85 7.65 -4.74 -7.36
N ILE A 86 8.46 -4.78 -6.32
CA ILE A 86 8.02 -5.14 -4.97
C ILE A 86 7.99 -3.88 -4.12
N PHE A 87 6.80 -3.53 -3.69
CA PHE A 87 6.59 -2.43 -2.76
C PHE A 87 6.44 -2.97 -1.34
N THR A 88 7.18 -2.39 -0.39
CA THR A 88 7.20 -2.83 1.01
C THR A 88 6.81 -1.68 1.94
N PRO A 89 5.50 -1.52 2.26
CA PRO A 89 5.08 -0.50 3.21
C PRO A 89 5.75 -0.68 4.57
N GLY A 90 6.36 0.39 5.10
CA GLY A 90 7.03 0.35 6.39
C GLY A 90 8.36 -0.42 6.44
N SER A 91 8.92 -0.80 5.29
CA SER A 91 10.20 -1.52 5.18
C SER A 91 11.02 -1.01 4.00
N ASN A 92 12.33 -1.14 4.10
CA ASN A 92 13.29 -0.83 3.04
C ASN A 92 13.76 -2.10 2.29
N ALA A 93 13.11 -3.25 2.51
CA ALA A 93 13.48 -4.50 1.85
C ALA A 93 13.19 -4.50 0.34
N GLY A 94 12.19 -3.73 -0.08
CA GLY A 94 11.86 -3.44 -1.47
C GLY A 94 11.70 -1.93 -1.67
N GLU A 95 10.83 -1.52 -2.59
CA GLU A 95 10.52 -0.11 -2.80
C GLU A 95 9.59 0.39 -1.69
N PRO A 96 9.99 1.39 -0.90
CA PRO A 96 9.14 1.89 0.17
C PRO A 96 7.91 2.59 -0.40
N ILE A 97 6.74 2.35 0.20
CA ILE A 97 5.53 3.13 -0.05
C ILE A 97 5.30 4.03 1.14
N SER A 98 5.17 5.31 0.89
CA SER A 98 4.67 6.26 1.88
C SER A 98 3.20 6.59 1.59
N ILE A 99 2.32 6.16 2.47
CA ILE A 99 0.89 6.51 2.41
C ILE A 99 0.70 7.99 2.79
N LEU A 100 1.66 8.54 3.54
CA LEU A 100 1.63 9.90 4.08
C LEU A 100 2.49 10.88 3.28
N ALA A 101 3.08 10.46 2.17
CA ALA A 101 4.03 11.29 1.44
C ALA A 101 3.39 12.57 0.87
N THR A 102 2.18 12.46 0.37
CA THR A 102 1.46 13.64 -0.12
C THR A 102 -0.06 13.40 -0.08
N PHE A 103 -0.78 14.43 0.32
CA PHE A 103 -2.22 14.53 0.05
C PHE A 103 -2.37 15.47 -1.16
N ALA A 104 -1.85 15.00 -2.30
CA ALA A 104 -1.87 15.75 -3.55
C ALA A 104 -3.30 16.00 -4.01
N ALA A 105 -3.56 17.21 -4.47
CA ALA A 105 -4.82 17.53 -5.13
C ALA A 105 -5.01 16.60 -6.33
N PRO A 106 -6.18 16.00 -6.49
CA PRO A 106 -6.48 15.19 -7.67
C PRO A 106 -6.50 16.07 -8.93
N PRO A 107 -6.35 15.46 -10.12
CA PRO A 107 -6.42 16.20 -11.37
C PRO A 107 -7.80 16.86 -11.56
N PRO A 108 -7.87 17.97 -12.30
CA PRO A 108 -9.09 18.74 -12.47
C PRO A 108 -10.29 17.91 -12.95
N GLU A 109 -10.07 16.96 -13.85
CA GLU A 109 -11.12 16.09 -14.39
C GLU A 109 -11.78 15.24 -13.30
N LEU A 110 -11.05 14.85 -12.27
CA LEU A 110 -11.60 14.12 -11.12
C LEU A 110 -12.34 15.08 -10.18
N VAL A 111 -11.88 16.33 -10.04
CA VAL A 111 -12.55 17.32 -9.19
C VAL A 111 -13.89 17.73 -9.78
N GLU A 112 -14.03 17.74 -11.11
CA GLU A 112 -15.27 18.04 -11.83
C GLU A 112 -16.30 16.90 -11.70
N ASP A 113 -15.85 15.65 -11.53
CA ASP A 113 -16.74 14.53 -11.23
C ASP A 113 -17.07 14.50 -9.73
N GLY A 114 -18.22 15.00 -9.37
CA GLY A 114 -18.62 15.16 -7.96
C GLY A 114 -18.70 13.85 -7.18
N GLU A 115 -19.04 12.72 -7.82
CA GLU A 115 -19.11 11.39 -7.18
C GLU A 115 -17.73 10.85 -6.92
N LEU A 116 -16.87 10.75 -7.93
CA LEU A 116 -15.51 10.26 -7.81
C LEU A 116 -14.67 11.15 -6.87
N PHE A 117 -14.88 12.45 -6.94
CA PHE A 117 -14.23 13.40 -6.04
C PHE A 117 -14.64 13.19 -4.59
N GLY A 118 -15.94 13.05 -4.33
CA GLY A 118 -16.48 12.76 -3.01
C GLY A 118 -15.90 11.48 -2.43
N ASP A 119 -15.90 10.41 -3.20
CA ASP A 119 -15.31 9.11 -2.81
C ASP A 119 -13.82 9.22 -2.49
N ARG A 120 -13.08 10.01 -3.28
CA ARG A 120 -11.65 10.24 -3.05
C ARG A 120 -11.41 10.97 -1.73
N VAL A 121 -12.19 12.02 -1.43
CA VAL A 121 -12.10 12.76 -0.17
C VAL A 121 -12.42 11.86 1.01
N GLN A 122 -13.54 11.11 0.95
CA GLN A 122 -14.01 10.24 2.02
C GLN A 122 -13.00 9.11 2.30
N SER A 123 -12.53 8.43 1.26
CA SER A 123 -11.57 7.34 1.41
C SER A 123 -10.24 7.81 1.99
N THR A 124 -9.77 8.99 1.60
CA THR A 124 -8.53 9.58 2.13
C THR A 124 -8.69 9.94 3.61
N ALA A 125 -9.79 10.59 3.99
CA ALA A 125 -10.07 10.93 5.39
C ALA A 125 -10.20 9.68 6.26
N THR A 126 -10.94 8.66 5.79
CA THR A 126 -11.10 7.38 6.50
C THR A 126 -9.74 6.69 6.70
N SER A 127 -8.91 6.63 5.65
CA SER A 127 -7.59 6.01 5.73
C SER A 127 -6.69 6.72 6.73
N LEU A 128 -6.67 8.06 6.70
CA LEU A 128 -5.86 8.87 7.62
C LEU A 128 -6.28 8.67 9.08
N LEU A 129 -7.58 8.73 9.36
CA LEU A 129 -8.11 8.54 10.70
C LEU A 129 -7.88 7.10 11.20
N GLY A 130 -8.01 6.12 10.31
CA GLY A 130 -7.69 4.72 10.60
C GLY A 130 -6.23 4.52 11.03
N LEU A 131 -5.27 5.23 10.41
CA LEU A 131 -3.85 5.17 10.79
C LEU A 131 -3.58 5.69 12.21
N VAL A 132 -4.38 6.62 12.70
CA VAL A 132 -4.27 7.13 14.07
C VAL A 132 -5.22 6.42 15.05
N GLY A 133 -5.85 5.31 14.63
CA GLY A 133 -6.71 4.50 15.46
C GLY A 133 -8.10 5.10 15.73
N ILE A 134 -8.51 6.12 14.98
CA ILE A 134 -9.84 6.70 15.07
C ILE A 134 -10.75 5.95 14.09
N ALA A 135 -11.56 5.05 14.64
CA ALA A 135 -12.62 4.38 13.89
C ALA A 135 -13.95 5.10 14.16
N GLY A 136 -14.65 5.47 13.10
CA GLY A 136 -15.96 6.15 13.23
C GLY A 136 -16.76 6.07 11.94
N ASP A 137 -18.06 6.27 12.08
CA ASP A 137 -18.96 6.45 10.94
C ASP A 137 -18.58 7.75 10.20
N PRO A 138 -18.22 7.70 8.91
CA PRO A 138 -17.83 8.87 8.12
C PRO A 138 -18.84 10.01 8.15
N LEU A 139 -20.12 9.71 8.33
CA LEU A 139 -21.20 10.70 8.34
C LEU A 139 -21.47 11.30 9.73
N ARG A 140 -20.96 10.68 10.80
CA ARG A 140 -21.24 11.06 12.20
C ARG A 140 -20.02 11.47 12.99
N SER A 141 -18.84 11.02 12.60
CA SER A 141 -17.59 11.39 13.27
C SER A 141 -17.24 12.85 12.97
N ARG A 142 -17.08 13.64 14.01
CA ARG A 142 -16.68 15.06 13.88
C ARG A 142 -15.30 15.19 13.27
N GLU A 143 -14.40 14.30 13.65
CA GLU A 143 -13.03 14.23 13.15
C GLU A 143 -13.03 13.93 11.65
N HIS A 144 -13.86 12.99 11.22
CA HIS A 144 -13.99 12.65 9.82
C HIS A 144 -14.56 13.81 9.00
N ILE A 145 -15.60 14.46 9.49
CA ILE A 145 -16.21 15.61 8.84
C ILE A 145 -15.21 16.77 8.72
N LEU A 146 -14.41 17.04 9.77
CA LEU A 146 -13.38 18.07 9.71
C LEU A 146 -12.31 17.77 8.65
N VAL A 147 -11.70 16.57 8.71
CA VAL A 147 -10.64 16.19 7.79
C VAL A 147 -11.15 16.19 6.35
N SER A 148 -12.35 15.64 6.10
CA SER A 148 -12.97 15.65 4.77
C SER A 148 -13.20 17.08 4.27
N SER A 149 -13.67 17.99 5.13
CA SER A 149 -13.91 19.39 4.75
C SER A 149 -12.61 20.14 4.42
N LEU A 150 -11.53 19.85 5.15
CA LEU A 150 -10.20 20.42 4.86
C LEU A 150 -9.65 19.94 3.52
N LEU A 151 -9.75 18.64 3.27
CA LEU A 151 -9.31 18.04 1.99
C LEU A 151 -10.16 18.55 0.83
N ASP A 152 -11.48 18.52 0.95
CA ASP A 152 -12.40 18.98 -0.10
C ASP A 152 -12.09 20.42 -0.52
N ARG A 153 -11.97 21.31 0.46
CA ARG A 153 -11.66 22.72 0.19
C ARG A 153 -10.31 22.89 -0.51
N ALA A 154 -9.25 22.31 0.06
CA ALA A 154 -7.92 22.44 -0.47
C ALA A 154 -7.82 21.90 -1.90
N TRP A 155 -8.40 20.74 -2.16
CA TRP A 155 -8.35 20.09 -3.46
C TRP A 155 -9.18 20.80 -4.52
N ARG A 156 -10.31 21.39 -4.17
CA ARG A 156 -11.06 22.27 -5.09
C ARG A 156 -10.31 23.55 -5.44
N GLU A 157 -9.46 24.03 -4.52
CA GLU A 157 -8.54 25.13 -4.75
C GLU A 157 -7.26 24.70 -5.52
N GLY A 158 -7.14 23.43 -5.92
CA GLY A 158 -5.94 22.86 -6.55
C GLY A 158 -4.72 22.76 -5.62
N ARG A 159 -4.95 22.90 -4.32
CA ARG A 159 -3.91 22.92 -3.30
C ARG A 159 -3.74 21.54 -2.69
N SER A 160 -2.49 21.02 -2.77
CA SER A 160 -2.09 19.78 -2.10
C SER A 160 -1.75 20.05 -0.64
N TYR A 161 -1.96 19.05 0.22
CA TYR A 161 -1.46 19.05 1.58
C TYR A 161 -0.17 18.23 1.69
N ASP A 162 0.73 18.67 2.53
CA ASP A 162 1.65 17.80 3.24
C ASP A 162 1.11 17.49 4.65
N LEU A 163 1.72 16.53 5.33
CA LEU A 163 1.25 16.11 6.66
C LEU A 163 1.34 17.24 7.69
N ALA A 164 2.39 18.05 7.66
CA ALA A 164 2.60 19.13 8.61
C ALA A 164 1.54 20.24 8.45
N GLN A 165 1.24 20.60 7.20
CA GLN A 165 0.18 21.56 6.88
C GLN A 165 -1.18 21.05 7.30
N LEU A 166 -1.48 19.77 7.04
CA LEU A 166 -2.75 19.18 7.45
C LEU A 166 -2.90 19.16 8.98
N ILE A 167 -1.85 18.80 9.72
CA ILE A 167 -1.86 18.85 11.18
C ILE A 167 -2.10 20.28 11.69
N ALA A 168 -1.45 21.28 11.10
CA ALA A 168 -1.65 22.68 11.47
C ALA A 168 -3.09 23.13 11.22
N ASP A 169 -3.67 22.76 10.09
CA ASP A 169 -5.04 23.10 9.73
C ASP A 169 -6.08 22.32 10.55
N VAL A 170 -5.77 21.12 11.02
CA VAL A 170 -6.62 20.39 11.99
C VAL A 170 -6.58 21.08 13.37
N GLN A 171 -5.42 21.57 13.80
CA GLN A 171 -5.29 22.27 15.09
C GLN A 171 -5.94 23.67 15.08
N LYS A 172 -5.85 24.37 13.95
CA LYS A 172 -6.46 25.69 13.73
C LYS A 172 -7.13 25.73 12.36
N PRO A 173 -8.33 25.17 12.25
CA PRO A 173 -8.99 25.06 10.96
C PRO A 173 -9.20 26.41 10.29
N PRO A 174 -8.79 26.57 9.02
CA PRO A 174 -9.07 27.78 8.23
C PRO A 174 -10.49 27.76 7.68
N LEU A 175 -11.45 27.31 8.48
CA LEU A 175 -12.86 27.15 8.15
C LEU A 175 -13.69 27.93 9.17
N GLU A 176 -14.58 28.78 8.69
CA GLU A 176 -15.55 29.45 9.56
C GLU A 176 -16.77 28.56 9.84
N LYS A 177 -17.11 27.72 8.87
CA LYS A 177 -18.29 26.86 8.90
C LYS A 177 -17.98 25.50 8.31
N ILE A 178 -18.70 24.48 8.77
CA ILE A 178 -18.76 23.15 8.17
C ILE A 178 -20.22 22.94 7.73
N GLY A 179 -20.43 22.91 6.40
CA GLY A 179 -21.79 23.00 5.84
C GLY A 179 -22.48 24.27 6.27
N VAL A 180 -23.62 24.15 6.97
CA VAL A 180 -24.39 25.27 7.48
C VAL A 180 -24.08 25.67 8.92
N LEU A 181 -23.30 24.90 9.64
CA LEU A 181 -23.02 25.08 11.06
C LEU A 181 -21.66 25.78 11.28
N PRO A 182 -21.61 26.76 12.23
CA PRO A 182 -20.34 27.35 12.64
C PRO A 182 -19.37 26.29 13.16
N LEU A 183 -18.07 26.42 12.87
CA LEU A 183 -17.02 25.48 13.31
C LEU A 183 -17.05 25.27 14.83
N GLU A 184 -17.26 26.32 15.60
CA GLU A 184 -17.34 26.30 17.06
C GLU A 184 -18.46 25.39 17.59
N SER A 185 -19.51 25.16 16.82
CA SER A 185 -20.58 24.22 17.17
C SER A 185 -20.12 22.77 17.04
N PHE A 186 -19.17 22.49 16.16
CA PHE A 186 -18.56 21.16 15.99
C PHE A 186 -17.42 20.92 16.97
N PHE A 187 -16.55 21.92 17.15
CA PHE A 187 -15.37 21.86 18.00
C PHE A 187 -15.39 23.05 18.95
N PRO A 188 -16.15 22.98 20.05
CA PRO A 188 -16.11 24.04 21.06
C PRO A 188 -14.68 24.19 21.59
N ALA A 189 -14.20 25.43 21.64
CA ALA A 189 -12.90 25.73 22.23
C ALA A 189 -12.84 25.08 23.62
N LYS A 190 -11.79 24.29 23.90
CA LYS A 190 -11.56 23.74 25.25
C LYS A 190 -11.50 24.90 26.20
N VAL A 191 -12.52 25.04 27.05
CA VAL A 191 -12.46 25.95 28.19
C VAL A 191 -11.26 25.46 29.02
N THR A 192 -10.18 26.21 29.02
CA THR A 192 -9.07 25.97 29.92
C THR A 192 -9.65 26.08 31.34
N PRO A 193 -9.54 25.06 32.21
CA PRO A 193 -10.02 25.20 33.56
C PRO A 193 -9.30 26.40 34.20
N SER A 194 -10.05 27.41 34.59
CA SER A 194 -9.52 28.50 35.37
C SER A 194 -8.84 27.90 36.62
N GLN A 195 -7.56 28.21 36.81
CA GLN A 195 -6.87 27.81 38.04
C GLN A 195 -7.70 28.29 39.24
N PRO A 196 -7.89 27.44 40.26
CA PRO A 196 -8.50 27.92 41.51
C PRO A 196 -7.56 28.97 42.10
N ASN A 197 -8.11 30.15 42.33
CA ASN A 197 -7.45 31.21 43.06
C ASN A 197 -6.95 30.65 44.40
N ALA A 198 -5.65 30.81 44.64
CA ALA A 198 -5.02 30.57 45.92
C ALA A 198 -5.44 31.58 46.96
#